data_f318623538a3c56f7b374cab9ad3dace
#
_entry.id   f318623538a3c56f7b374cab9ad3dace
#
_cell.length_a   1.000
_cell.length_b   1.000
_cell.length_c   1.000
_cell.angle_alpha   90.00
_cell.angle_beta   90.00
_cell.angle_gamma   90.00
#
_symmetry.space_group_name_H-M   'P 1'
#
loop_
_entity.id
_entity.type
_entity.pdbx_description
1 polymer ?
#
loop_
_entity_poly.entity_id
_entity_poly.type
_entity_poly.pdbx_seq_one_letter_code
_entity_poly.pdbx_strand_id
1 'polypeptide(L)'
;FGGEDGSVADPVFRFSDGPDWTSSDRLSREFEALGLYLSAHPLDAYQAQLESLKIIGSQDIETALRGHEQKRLKLAGQVTAVQERVSARGNRFAFVQFTDKGGMYETTFFSEVLLEARPLLGSDAPVLVTVDARMENDAVRLLAQRVQILDEAIALKQTGLGIWLNHEGCLEELHACLKEDGGGKAPVKLFIQNGTDEIEVTLAHRFKLSGELRHRLKSIRGITDFREISAS
;
A
#
# COMPACT_ATOMS: atom_id res chain seq x y z
N PHE A 1 13.02 -54.48 48.60
CA PHE A 1 13.45 -53.21 47.96
C PHE A 1 12.32 -52.77 47.04
N GLY A 2 11.49 -51.84 47.57
CA GLY A 2 10.41 -51.19 46.83
C GLY A 2 10.97 -50.10 45.95
N GLY A 3 10.72 -50.20 44.67
CA GLY A 3 10.88 -49.10 43.72
C GLY A 3 9.59 -48.24 43.77
N GLU A 4 9.67 -47.02 44.23
CA GLU A 4 8.62 -46.04 44.09
C GLU A 4 8.61 -45.61 42.59
N ASP A 5 7.56 -46.00 41.91
CA ASP A 5 7.21 -45.53 40.60
C ASP A 5 6.72 -44.08 40.70
N GLY A 6 7.67 -43.16 40.65
CA GLY A 6 7.35 -41.71 40.59
C GLY A 6 6.76 -41.37 39.22
N SER A 7 5.46 -41.62 39.04
CA SER A 7 4.75 -41.08 37.90
C SER A 7 4.73 -39.54 38.04
N VAL A 8 5.61 -38.86 37.31
CA VAL A 8 5.54 -37.44 37.09
C VAL A 8 4.24 -37.17 36.32
N ALA A 9 3.24 -36.65 37.02
CA ALA A 9 2.00 -36.24 36.39
C ALA A 9 2.32 -35.17 35.34
N ASP A 10 1.96 -35.39 34.10
CA ASP A 10 2.08 -34.42 33.06
C ASP A 10 1.37 -33.12 33.48
N PRO A 11 1.98 -31.95 33.29
CA PRO A 11 1.37 -30.69 33.65
C PRO A 11 0.08 -30.48 32.85
N VAL A 12 -1.05 -30.51 33.53
CA VAL A 12 -2.35 -30.22 32.93
C VAL A 12 -2.44 -28.70 32.73
N PHE A 13 -2.19 -28.26 31.51
CA PHE A 13 -2.42 -26.86 31.12
C PHE A 13 -3.94 -26.61 31.10
N ARG A 14 -4.42 -25.77 32.01
CA ARG A 14 -5.79 -25.26 31.98
C ARG A 14 -5.78 -23.94 31.23
N PHE A 15 -6.35 -23.96 30.03
CA PHE A 15 -6.62 -22.73 29.30
C PHE A 15 -7.86 -22.07 29.90
N SER A 16 -7.81 -20.77 30.13
CA SER A 16 -8.99 -20.02 30.57
C SER A 16 -9.98 -19.85 29.42
N ASP A 17 -11.25 -20.15 29.68
CA ASP A 17 -12.34 -19.85 28.74
C ASP A 17 -12.59 -18.31 28.75
N GLY A 18 -11.75 -17.57 28.05
CA GLY A 18 -11.94 -16.14 27.79
C GLY A 18 -12.56 -15.90 26.41
N PRO A 19 -13.12 -14.72 26.16
CA PRO A 19 -13.58 -14.37 24.82
C PRO A 19 -12.42 -14.47 23.83
N ASP A 20 -12.71 -14.99 22.63
CA ASP A 20 -11.72 -15.08 21.55
C ASP A 20 -11.19 -13.68 21.22
N TRP A 21 -9.90 -13.63 20.95
CA TRP A 21 -9.24 -12.39 20.50
C TRP A 21 -9.81 -11.94 19.15
N THR A 22 -9.87 -10.62 18.97
CA THR A 22 -10.13 -10.08 17.63
C THR A 22 -9.02 -10.55 16.68
N SER A 23 -9.30 -10.56 15.38
CA SER A 23 -8.29 -10.93 14.38
C SER A 23 -7.03 -10.06 14.48
N SER A 24 -7.20 -8.77 14.78
CA SER A 24 -6.08 -7.83 14.97
C SER A 24 -5.27 -8.16 16.23
N ASP A 25 -5.92 -8.43 17.36
CA ASP A 25 -5.24 -8.78 18.62
C ASP A 25 -4.48 -10.10 18.46
N ARG A 26 -5.06 -11.06 17.75
CA ARG A 26 -4.41 -12.35 17.46
C ARG A 26 -3.14 -12.15 16.66
N LEU A 27 -3.19 -11.38 15.57
CA LEU A 27 -2.03 -11.08 14.74
C LEU A 27 -0.94 -10.34 15.51
N SER A 28 -1.30 -9.36 16.33
CA SER A 28 -0.34 -8.62 17.16
C SER A 28 0.38 -9.53 18.14
N ARG A 29 -0.35 -10.41 18.83
CA ARG A 29 0.23 -11.38 19.78
C ARG A 29 1.04 -12.47 19.09
N GLU A 30 0.61 -12.94 17.92
CA GLU A 30 1.36 -13.88 17.11
C GLU A 30 2.72 -13.30 16.71
N PHE A 31 2.72 -12.04 16.24
CA PHE A 31 3.95 -11.34 15.92
C PHE A 31 4.83 -11.07 17.14
N GLU A 32 4.24 -10.65 18.27
CA GLU A 32 4.96 -10.43 19.53
C GLU A 32 5.64 -11.70 20.03
N ALA A 33 4.98 -12.86 19.90
CA ALA A 33 5.49 -14.13 20.38
C ALA A 33 6.51 -14.79 19.44
N LEU A 34 6.32 -14.68 18.13
CA LEU A 34 7.03 -15.45 17.12
C LEU A 34 7.92 -14.58 16.21
N GLY A 35 7.71 -13.26 16.19
CA GLY A 35 8.38 -12.35 15.28
C GLY A 35 7.94 -12.46 13.81
N LEU A 36 6.84 -13.18 13.54
CA LEU A 36 6.26 -13.35 12.22
C LEU A 36 4.75 -13.58 12.30
N TYR A 37 4.06 -13.36 11.20
CA TYR A 37 2.62 -13.58 11.05
C TYR A 37 2.38 -14.98 10.45
N LEU A 38 1.63 -15.85 11.15
CA LEU A 38 1.28 -17.20 10.68
C LEU A 38 -0.15 -17.30 10.16
N SER A 39 -1.10 -16.69 10.89
CA SER A 39 -2.53 -16.85 10.59
C SER A 39 -2.99 -16.01 9.41
N ALA A 40 -2.54 -14.76 9.32
CA ALA A 40 -2.80 -13.82 8.22
C ALA A 40 -1.76 -12.70 8.27
N HIS A 41 -1.51 -12.04 7.14
CA HIS A 41 -0.63 -10.87 7.10
C HIS A 41 -1.45 -9.57 7.04
N PRO A 42 -1.03 -8.47 7.71
CA PRO A 42 -1.73 -7.17 7.61
C PRO A 42 -1.98 -6.71 6.18
N LEU A 43 -1.12 -7.09 5.24
CA LEU A 43 -1.27 -6.76 3.81
C LEU A 43 -2.33 -7.62 3.07
N ASP A 44 -2.95 -8.61 3.72
CA ASP A 44 -3.98 -9.45 3.07
C ASP A 44 -5.20 -8.64 2.65
N ALA A 45 -5.56 -7.65 3.45
CA ALA A 45 -6.66 -6.74 3.16
C ALA A 45 -6.42 -5.82 1.94
N TYR A 46 -5.18 -5.72 1.47
CA TYR A 46 -4.76 -4.76 0.44
C TYR A 46 -4.43 -5.38 -0.92
N GLN A 47 -4.71 -6.66 -1.13
CA GLN A 47 -4.24 -7.40 -2.31
C GLN A 47 -4.57 -6.70 -3.64
N ALA A 48 -5.83 -6.32 -3.87
CA ALA A 48 -6.25 -5.64 -5.10
C ALA A 48 -5.56 -4.27 -5.28
N GLN A 49 -5.34 -3.56 -4.18
CA GLN A 49 -4.67 -2.26 -4.17
C GLN A 49 -3.16 -2.40 -4.47
N LEU A 50 -2.51 -3.44 -3.91
CA LEU A 50 -1.10 -3.74 -4.16
C LEU A 50 -0.85 -4.01 -5.65
N GLU A 51 -1.70 -4.83 -6.28
CA GLU A 51 -1.66 -5.09 -7.72
C GLU A 51 -1.84 -3.80 -8.54
N SER A 52 -2.85 -3.00 -8.20
CA SER A 52 -3.12 -1.73 -8.88
C SER A 52 -1.95 -0.75 -8.79
N LEU A 53 -1.24 -0.71 -7.65
CA LEU A 53 -0.07 0.13 -7.41
C LEU A 53 1.21 -0.44 -8.02
N LYS A 54 1.14 -1.62 -8.65
CA LYS A 54 2.30 -2.37 -9.18
C LYS A 54 3.36 -2.59 -8.08
N ILE A 55 2.89 -2.90 -6.87
CA ILE A 55 3.75 -3.27 -5.76
C ILE A 55 4.13 -4.73 -5.96
N ILE A 56 5.41 -5.04 -5.81
CA ILE A 56 5.93 -6.40 -5.92
C ILE A 56 6.15 -6.99 -4.52
N GLY A 57 6.02 -8.30 -4.40
CA GLY A 57 6.35 -9.03 -3.18
C GLY A 57 7.86 -9.18 -2.99
N SER A 58 8.28 -9.38 -1.74
CA SER A 58 9.69 -9.61 -1.40
C SER A 58 10.29 -10.79 -2.17
N GLN A 59 9.52 -11.86 -2.38
CA GLN A 59 9.89 -13.05 -3.15
C GLN A 59 10.21 -12.76 -4.63
N ASP A 60 9.67 -11.67 -5.19
CA ASP A 60 9.79 -11.33 -6.60
C ASP A 60 10.90 -10.31 -6.89
N ILE A 61 11.59 -9.79 -5.85
CA ILE A 61 12.61 -8.74 -5.98
C ILE A 61 13.74 -9.18 -6.90
N GLU A 62 14.31 -10.38 -6.68
CA GLU A 62 15.40 -10.90 -7.50
C GLU A 62 14.97 -11.10 -8.96
N THR A 63 13.75 -11.62 -9.15
CA THR A 63 13.18 -11.79 -10.50
C THR A 63 12.98 -10.46 -11.20
N ALA A 64 12.53 -9.44 -10.46
CA ALA A 64 12.34 -8.10 -11.00
C ALA A 64 13.66 -7.40 -11.36
N LEU A 65 14.78 -7.80 -10.76
CA LEU A 65 16.13 -7.28 -11.05
C LEU A 65 16.81 -8.00 -12.21
N ARG A 66 16.33 -9.16 -12.67
CA ARG A 66 16.98 -9.90 -13.76
C ARG A 66 17.16 -9.03 -14.99
N GLY A 67 18.40 -8.95 -15.47
CA GLY A 67 18.77 -8.14 -16.64
C GLY A 67 18.91 -6.63 -16.36
N HIS A 68 18.88 -6.22 -15.11
CA HIS A 68 19.07 -4.84 -14.70
C HIS A 68 20.15 -4.74 -13.60
N GLU A 69 21.08 -3.82 -13.74
CA GLU A 69 22.06 -3.53 -12.68
C GLU A 69 21.38 -2.84 -11.48
N GLN A 70 20.44 -1.95 -11.79
CA GLN A 70 19.63 -1.23 -10.81
C GLN A 70 18.23 -1.03 -11.32
N LYS A 71 17.23 -1.12 -10.44
CA LYS A 71 15.83 -0.88 -10.77
C LYS A 71 15.09 -0.22 -9.61
N ARG A 72 14.23 0.73 -9.94
CA ARG A 72 13.33 1.31 -8.95
C ARG A 72 12.09 0.43 -8.78
N LEU A 73 11.85 0.01 -7.53
CA LEU A 73 10.77 -0.89 -7.16
C LEU A 73 9.89 -0.25 -6.10
N LYS A 74 8.66 -0.72 -6.03
CA LYS A 74 7.71 -0.41 -4.95
C LYS A 74 7.43 -1.67 -4.17
N LEU A 75 7.66 -1.62 -2.88
CA LEU A 75 7.42 -2.69 -1.93
C LEU A 75 6.45 -2.21 -0.88
N ALA A 76 5.63 -3.09 -0.33
CA ALA A 76 4.82 -2.79 0.85
C ALA A 76 5.18 -3.76 1.96
N GLY A 77 5.13 -3.30 3.18
CA GLY A 77 5.46 -4.15 4.32
C GLY A 77 5.01 -3.56 5.65
N GLN A 78 4.96 -4.42 6.64
CA GLN A 78 4.88 -4.07 8.04
C GLN A 78 6.30 -3.92 8.58
N VAL A 79 6.58 -2.83 9.31
CA VAL A 79 7.88 -2.64 9.97
C VAL A 79 8.00 -3.63 11.13
N THR A 80 9.11 -4.35 11.18
CA THR A 80 9.37 -5.33 12.25
C THR A 80 10.54 -4.93 13.13
N ALA A 81 11.56 -4.27 12.56
CA ALA A 81 12.70 -3.78 13.31
C ALA A 81 13.32 -2.56 12.64
N VAL A 82 13.85 -1.66 13.46
CA VAL A 82 14.61 -0.48 13.03
C VAL A 82 15.95 -0.44 13.77
N GLN A 83 17.05 -0.49 13.05
CA GLN A 83 18.40 -0.41 13.60
C GLN A 83 19.09 0.84 13.09
N GLU A 84 19.06 1.91 13.88
CA GLU A 84 19.81 3.14 13.54
C GLU A 84 21.30 2.98 13.85
N ARG A 85 22.12 3.52 12.96
CA ARG A 85 23.58 3.56 13.08
C ARG A 85 24.12 4.92 12.65
N VAL A 86 25.38 5.17 13.03
CA VAL A 86 26.12 6.36 12.60
C VAL A 86 27.33 5.89 11.78
N SER A 87 27.48 6.44 10.59
CA SER A 87 28.62 6.15 9.73
C SER A 87 29.89 6.79 10.27
N ALA A 88 31.07 6.36 9.79
CA ALA A 88 32.36 6.97 10.15
C ALA A 88 32.44 8.48 9.83
N ARG A 89 31.59 8.98 8.94
CA ARG A 89 31.47 10.41 8.58
C ARG A 89 30.43 11.16 9.42
N GLY A 90 29.86 10.54 10.46
CA GLY A 90 28.87 11.15 11.33
C GLY A 90 27.42 11.15 10.77
N ASN A 91 27.18 10.63 9.58
CA ASN A 91 25.84 10.57 8.99
C ASN A 91 25.02 9.43 9.61
N ARG A 92 23.78 9.71 9.99
CA ARG A 92 22.85 8.70 10.49
C ARG A 92 22.25 7.93 9.33
N PHE A 93 22.06 6.62 9.52
CA PHE A 93 21.34 5.75 8.62
C PHE A 93 20.67 4.64 9.43
N ALA A 94 19.72 3.95 8.84
CA ALA A 94 19.06 2.83 9.48
C ALA A 94 18.93 1.65 8.54
N PHE A 95 19.04 0.46 9.11
CA PHE A 95 18.52 -0.77 8.50
C PHE A 95 17.13 -0.99 9.05
N VAL A 96 16.17 -1.07 8.17
CA VAL A 96 14.75 -1.30 8.52
C VAL A 96 14.33 -2.62 7.94
N GLN A 97 13.85 -3.51 8.80
CA GLN A 97 13.29 -4.79 8.43
C GLN A 97 11.79 -4.66 8.26
N PHE A 98 11.31 -5.24 7.18
CA PHE A 98 9.90 -5.32 6.84
C PHE A 98 9.50 -6.77 6.62
N THR A 99 8.22 -7.05 6.86
CA THR A 99 7.61 -8.30 6.46
C THR A 99 6.47 -8.04 5.50
N ASP A 100 6.32 -8.93 4.53
CA ASP A 100 5.18 -9.00 3.63
C ASP A 100 4.70 -10.46 3.53
N LYS A 101 3.77 -10.75 2.61
CA LYS A 101 3.27 -12.11 2.37
C LYS A 101 4.33 -13.09 1.86
N GLY A 102 5.37 -12.58 1.21
CA GLY A 102 6.45 -13.37 0.62
C GLY A 102 7.57 -13.67 1.60
N GLY A 103 7.65 -12.94 2.71
CA GLY A 103 8.69 -13.09 3.71
C GLY A 103 9.18 -11.79 4.31
N MET A 104 10.47 -11.77 4.64
CA MET A 104 11.14 -10.60 5.23
C MET A 104 12.13 -9.99 4.24
N TYR A 105 12.26 -8.67 4.27
CA TYR A 105 13.29 -7.95 3.52
C TYR A 105 13.82 -6.78 4.33
N GLU A 106 15.06 -6.41 4.07
CA GLU A 106 15.74 -5.30 4.74
C GLU A 106 16.01 -4.18 3.75
N THR A 107 15.80 -2.95 4.19
CA THR A 107 16.03 -1.75 3.37
C THR A 107 16.88 -0.77 4.15
N THR A 108 17.87 -0.17 3.47
CA THR A 108 18.71 0.87 4.04
C THR A 108 18.08 2.24 3.84
N PHE A 109 17.98 3.03 4.91
CA PHE A 109 17.50 4.41 4.92
C PHE A 109 18.65 5.35 5.24
N PHE A 110 19.02 6.23 4.33
CA PHE A 110 20.02 7.26 4.60
C PHE A 110 19.39 8.52 5.19
N SER A 111 20.24 9.40 5.72
CA SER A 111 19.90 10.52 6.62
C SER A 111 18.64 11.30 6.27
N GLU A 112 18.47 11.70 5.01
CA GLU A 112 17.34 12.53 4.58
C GLU A 112 16.03 11.73 4.62
N VAL A 113 16.02 10.56 3.97
CA VAL A 113 14.85 9.67 3.93
C VAL A 113 14.53 9.14 5.32
N LEU A 114 15.55 8.85 6.14
CA LEU A 114 15.35 8.39 7.52
C LEU A 114 14.66 9.44 8.38
N LEU A 115 15.02 10.71 8.22
CA LEU A 115 14.42 11.79 9.00
C LEU A 115 12.90 11.91 8.72
N GLU A 116 12.52 11.85 7.46
CA GLU A 116 11.13 11.89 7.04
C GLU A 116 10.36 10.60 7.43
N ALA A 117 11.06 9.47 7.39
CA ALA A 117 10.48 8.15 7.65
C ALA A 117 10.22 7.86 9.14
N ARG A 118 10.97 8.45 10.06
CA ARG A 118 10.90 8.12 11.50
C ARG A 118 9.49 8.04 12.09
N PRO A 119 8.60 9.02 11.86
CA PRO A 119 7.24 8.95 12.39
C PRO A 119 6.46 7.74 11.86
N LEU A 120 6.74 7.33 10.62
CA LEU A 120 6.05 6.24 9.93
C LEU A 120 6.62 4.88 10.35
N LEU A 121 7.94 4.80 10.55
CA LEU A 121 8.62 3.56 10.94
C LEU A 121 8.32 3.12 12.38
N GLY A 122 7.83 4.04 13.22
CA GLY A 122 7.38 3.75 14.59
C GLY A 122 5.89 3.45 14.69
N SER A 123 5.15 3.43 13.59
CA SER A 123 3.72 3.13 13.56
C SER A 123 3.46 1.65 13.25
N ASP A 124 2.32 1.13 13.74
CA ASP A 124 1.87 -0.23 13.41
C ASP A 124 1.15 -0.31 12.05
N ALA A 125 1.13 0.80 11.30
CA ALA A 125 0.48 0.84 9.99
C ALA A 125 1.41 0.27 8.90
N PRO A 126 0.88 -0.51 7.94
CA PRO A 126 1.64 -0.93 6.77
C PRO A 126 2.12 0.27 5.96
N VAL A 127 3.34 0.18 5.44
CA VAL A 127 3.95 1.25 4.65
C VAL A 127 4.25 0.81 3.23
N LEU A 128 4.20 1.77 2.30
CA LEU A 128 4.72 1.67 0.95
C LEU A 128 6.11 2.28 0.90
N VAL A 129 7.10 1.48 0.50
CA VAL A 129 8.48 1.92 0.35
C VAL A 129 8.86 1.90 -1.13
N THR A 130 9.29 3.04 -1.65
CA THR A 130 9.94 3.11 -2.96
C THR A 130 11.43 2.94 -2.75
N VAL A 131 12.01 1.95 -3.40
CA VAL A 131 13.43 1.60 -3.25
C VAL A 131 14.16 1.61 -4.58
N ASP A 132 15.44 1.95 -4.55
CA ASP A 132 16.37 1.60 -5.60
C ASP A 132 17.00 0.26 -5.22
N ALA A 133 16.67 -0.78 -5.98
CA ALA A 133 17.15 -2.13 -5.79
C ALA A 133 18.30 -2.41 -6.73
N ARG A 134 19.38 -3.03 -6.24
CA ARG A 134 20.55 -3.45 -7.01
C ARG A 134 21.10 -4.77 -6.53
N MET A 135 21.77 -5.48 -7.43
CA MET A 135 22.53 -6.66 -7.07
C MET A 135 23.96 -6.25 -6.70
N GLU A 136 24.42 -6.66 -5.54
CA GLU A 136 25.77 -6.37 -5.05
C GLU A 136 26.33 -7.62 -4.33
N ASN A 137 27.44 -8.18 -4.85
CA ASN A 137 28.05 -9.41 -4.30
C ASN A 137 27.04 -10.55 -4.11
N ASP A 138 26.26 -10.87 -5.14
CA ASP A 138 25.22 -11.90 -5.15
C ASP A 138 24.10 -11.69 -4.11
N ALA A 139 23.99 -10.52 -3.54
CA ALA A 139 22.91 -10.15 -2.63
C ALA A 139 22.15 -8.91 -3.13
N VAL A 140 20.84 -8.93 -2.91
CA VAL A 140 20.00 -7.75 -3.21
C VAL A 140 20.23 -6.69 -2.15
N ARG A 141 20.52 -5.47 -2.61
CA ARG A 141 20.57 -4.26 -1.76
C ARG A 141 19.40 -3.36 -2.11
N LEU A 142 18.64 -2.99 -1.09
CA LEU A 142 17.50 -2.09 -1.21
C LEU A 142 17.82 -0.77 -0.51
N LEU A 143 17.74 0.31 -1.27
CA LEU A 143 17.96 1.66 -0.77
C LEU A 143 16.65 2.44 -0.83
N ALA A 144 16.14 2.83 0.32
CA ALA A 144 14.91 3.61 0.42
C ALA A 144 15.08 4.99 -0.22
N GLN A 145 14.13 5.36 -1.06
CA GLN A 145 14.00 6.67 -1.69
C GLN A 145 12.82 7.44 -1.12
N ARG A 146 11.77 6.74 -0.72
CA ARG A 146 10.56 7.31 -0.15
C ARG A 146 9.80 6.27 0.65
N VAL A 147 9.16 6.72 1.73
CA VAL A 147 8.21 5.91 2.50
C VAL A 147 6.91 6.69 2.71
N GLN A 148 5.80 5.99 2.73
CA GLN A 148 4.46 6.54 2.93
C GLN A 148 3.60 5.51 3.65
N ILE A 149 2.61 5.94 4.42
CA ILE A 149 1.57 5.03 4.91
C ILE A 149 0.84 4.43 3.69
N LEU A 150 0.63 3.12 3.69
CA LEU A 150 0.03 2.41 2.56
C LEU A 150 -1.38 2.92 2.24
N ASP A 151 -2.21 3.15 3.26
CA ASP A 151 -3.55 3.71 3.09
C ASP A 151 -3.54 5.09 2.44
N GLU A 152 -2.58 5.95 2.81
CA GLU A 152 -2.42 7.26 2.18
C GLU A 152 -1.98 7.14 0.73
N ALA A 153 -1.06 6.21 0.45
CA ALA A 153 -0.59 5.97 -0.92
C ALA A 153 -1.72 5.44 -1.82
N ILE A 154 -2.57 4.56 -1.28
CA ILE A 154 -3.78 4.07 -1.96
C ILE A 154 -4.76 5.22 -2.19
N ALA A 155 -5.01 6.05 -1.17
CA ALA A 155 -5.89 7.21 -1.29
C ALA A 155 -5.37 8.25 -2.28
N LEU A 156 -4.04 8.43 -2.37
CA LEU A 156 -3.41 9.34 -3.33
C LEU A 156 -3.42 8.82 -4.78
N LYS A 157 -3.41 7.49 -4.96
CA LYS A 157 -3.64 6.85 -6.26
C LYS A 157 -5.12 6.74 -6.58
N GLN A 158 -5.96 7.51 -5.89
CA GLN A 158 -7.38 7.47 -6.14
C GLN A 158 -7.66 7.46 -7.64
N THR A 159 -8.31 6.40 -8.00
CA THR A 159 -9.09 6.26 -9.20
C THR A 159 -9.63 7.62 -9.59
N GLY A 160 -9.14 8.12 -10.71
CA GLY A 160 -9.80 9.24 -11.36
C GLY A 160 -11.19 8.79 -11.78
N LEU A 161 -12.02 9.72 -12.13
CA LEU A 161 -13.31 9.44 -12.75
C LEU A 161 -13.21 9.66 -14.26
N GLY A 162 -13.40 8.61 -15.04
CA GLY A 162 -13.62 8.71 -16.48
C GLY A 162 -15.11 8.90 -16.75
N ILE A 163 -15.45 9.89 -17.55
CA ILE A 163 -16.84 10.19 -17.98
C ILE A 163 -16.88 10.18 -19.48
N TRP A 164 -17.69 9.31 -20.08
CA TRP A 164 -17.89 9.16 -21.52
C TRP A 164 -19.10 9.96 -21.97
N LEU A 165 -18.88 10.82 -22.96
CA LEU A 165 -19.89 11.73 -23.50
C LEU A 165 -20.13 11.42 -24.98
N ASN A 166 -21.40 11.39 -25.40
CA ASN A 166 -21.74 11.21 -26.80
C ASN A 166 -21.90 12.53 -27.58
N HIS A 167 -21.95 13.67 -26.88
CA HIS A 167 -21.96 15.02 -27.46
C HIS A 167 -21.52 16.06 -26.44
N GLU A 168 -21.09 17.20 -26.91
CA GLU A 168 -20.59 18.31 -26.10
C GLU A 168 -21.70 19.14 -25.40
N GLY A 169 -22.95 18.98 -25.81
CA GLY A 169 -24.09 19.75 -25.26
C GLY A 169 -24.38 19.50 -23.77
N CYS A 170 -23.83 18.43 -23.16
CA CYS A 170 -23.97 18.16 -21.73
C CYS A 170 -22.84 18.74 -20.86
N LEU A 171 -21.85 19.41 -21.47
CA LEU A 171 -20.70 19.93 -20.74
C LEU A 171 -21.05 21.02 -19.71
N GLU A 172 -22.04 21.86 -19.98
CA GLU A 172 -22.48 22.89 -19.04
C GLU A 172 -23.11 22.28 -17.79
N GLU A 173 -24.03 21.31 -17.98
CA GLU A 173 -24.67 20.59 -16.89
C GLU A 173 -23.66 19.75 -16.08
N LEU A 174 -22.75 19.10 -16.78
CA LEU A 174 -21.65 18.36 -16.15
C LEU A 174 -20.74 19.29 -15.34
N HIS A 175 -20.37 20.44 -15.89
CA HIS A 175 -19.54 21.42 -15.19
C HIS A 175 -20.23 21.94 -13.92
N ALA A 176 -21.52 22.26 -13.99
CA ALA A 176 -22.29 22.67 -12.82
C ALA A 176 -22.30 21.57 -11.75
N CYS A 177 -22.54 20.32 -12.16
CA CYS A 177 -22.55 19.17 -11.29
C CYS A 177 -21.20 18.94 -10.58
N LEU A 178 -20.08 19.08 -11.30
CA LEU A 178 -18.74 18.90 -10.75
C LEU A 178 -18.32 20.05 -9.82
N LYS A 179 -18.78 21.27 -10.10
CA LYS A 179 -18.46 22.47 -9.32
C LYS A 179 -19.12 22.48 -7.94
N GLU A 180 -20.34 21.95 -7.82
CA GLU A 180 -21.08 21.89 -6.55
C GLU A 180 -20.44 20.95 -5.54
N ASP A 181 -19.78 19.87 -5.97
CA ASP A 181 -19.19 18.86 -5.09
C ASP A 181 -17.85 19.32 -4.47
N GLY A 182 -17.36 20.51 -4.83
CA GLY A 182 -16.19 21.15 -4.19
C GLY A 182 -14.87 20.43 -4.39
N GLY A 183 -13.79 21.05 -3.92
CA GLY A 183 -12.42 20.55 -4.08
C GLY A 183 -12.18 19.16 -3.46
N GLY A 184 -11.65 18.26 -4.26
CA GLY A 184 -11.23 16.90 -3.88
C GLY A 184 -9.82 16.59 -4.38
N LYS A 185 -9.45 15.30 -4.37
CA LYS A 185 -8.13 14.86 -4.81
C LYS A 185 -8.16 14.03 -6.10
N ALA A 186 -9.35 13.63 -6.57
CA ALA A 186 -9.50 12.78 -7.73
C ALA A 186 -9.46 13.56 -9.04
N PRO A 187 -8.64 13.18 -10.03
CA PRO A 187 -8.68 13.74 -11.36
C PRO A 187 -9.93 13.24 -12.10
N VAL A 188 -10.48 14.08 -12.96
CA VAL A 188 -11.57 13.71 -13.85
C VAL A 188 -11.08 13.80 -15.29
N LYS A 189 -11.33 12.75 -16.07
CA LYS A 189 -11.09 12.70 -17.51
C LYS A 189 -12.42 12.58 -18.24
N LEU A 190 -12.57 13.37 -19.29
CA LEU A 190 -13.71 13.30 -20.19
C LEU A 190 -13.28 12.58 -21.46
N PHE A 191 -14.10 11.65 -21.92
CA PHE A 191 -13.95 10.94 -23.18
C PHE A 191 -15.13 11.32 -24.07
N ILE A 192 -14.84 12.11 -25.11
CA ILE A 192 -15.86 12.66 -26.00
C ILE A 192 -15.73 11.97 -27.33
N GLN A 193 -16.82 11.30 -27.78
CA GLN A 193 -16.87 10.70 -29.12
C GLN A 193 -17.08 11.79 -30.17
N ASN A 194 -16.18 11.87 -31.13
CA ASN A 194 -16.27 12.76 -32.30
C ASN A 194 -16.12 11.91 -33.58
N GLY A 195 -17.26 11.39 -34.04
CA GLY A 195 -17.26 10.45 -35.17
C GLY A 195 -16.61 9.13 -34.82
N THR A 196 -15.48 8.81 -35.49
CA THR A 196 -14.68 7.60 -35.23
C THR A 196 -13.62 7.79 -34.16
N ASP A 197 -13.34 9.02 -33.76
CA ASP A 197 -12.28 9.38 -32.83
C ASP A 197 -12.81 9.61 -31.41
N GLU A 198 -12.02 9.25 -30.41
CA GLU A 198 -12.30 9.54 -29.00
C GLU A 198 -11.29 10.61 -28.55
N ILE A 199 -11.80 11.72 -28.07
CA ILE A 199 -11.01 12.84 -27.54
C ILE A 199 -10.95 12.70 -26.03
N GLU A 200 -9.75 12.52 -25.48
CA GLU A 200 -9.51 12.52 -24.04
C GLU A 200 -9.16 13.92 -23.55
N VAL A 201 -9.91 14.44 -22.58
CA VAL A 201 -9.66 15.73 -21.93
C VAL A 201 -9.49 15.53 -20.43
N THR A 202 -8.32 15.86 -19.91
CA THR A 202 -8.10 15.84 -18.45
C THR A 202 -8.48 17.21 -17.86
N LEU A 203 -9.39 17.22 -16.90
CA LEU A 203 -9.78 18.46 -16.21
C LEU A 203 -8.66 18.95 -15.30
N ALA A 204 -8.39 20.26 -15.32
CA ALA A 204 -7.32 20.88 -14.53
C ALA A 204 -7.58 20.81 -13.01
N HIS A 205 -8.84 20.81 -12.60
CA HIS A 205 -9.25 20.71 -11.20
C HIS A 205 -9.41 19.26 -10.76
N ARG A 206 -9.28 19.06 -9.46
CA ARG A 206 -9.52 17.77 -8.82
C ARG A 206 -10.82 17.80 -8.04
N PHE A 207 -11.54 16.69 -8.01
CA PHE A 207 -12.91 16.61 -7.51
C PHE A 207 -13.06 15.58 -6.40
N LYS A 208 -14.09 15.71 -5.59
CA LYS A 208 -14.49 14.73 -4.58
C LYS A 208 -15.45 13.73 -5.24
N LEU A 209 -15.07 12.45 -5.29
CA LEU A 209 -15.92 11.41 -5.87
C LEU A 209 -16.92 10.91 -4.82
N SER A 210 -17.98 11.72 -4.58
CA SER A 210 -19.03 11.34 -3.65
C SER A 210 -20.04 10.38 -4.29
N GLY A 211 -20.80 9.66 -3.46
CA GLY A 211 -21.95 8.85 -3.94
C GLY A 211 -23.02 9.72 -4.58
N GLU A 212 -23.18 10.95 -4.09
CA GLU A 212 -24.12 11.93 -4.61
C GLU A 212 -23.73 12.42 -6.01
N LEU A 213 -22.43 12.71 -6.24
CA LEU A 213 -21.92 13.01 -7.57
C LEU A 213 -22.25 11.88 -8.56
N ARG A 214 -21.98 10.64 -8.17
CA ARG A 214 -22.27 9.48 -9.02
C ARG A 214 -23.77 9.34 -9.34
N HIS A 215 -24.65 9.68 -8.39
CA HIS A 215 -26.08 9.67 -8.61
C HIS A 215 -26.51 10.75 -9.60
N ARG A 216 -25.98 11.98 -9.46
CA ARG A 216 -26.26 13.11 -10.35
C ARG A 216 -25.73 12.87 -11.76
N LEU A 217 -24.54 12.30 -11.93
CA LEU A 217 -23.99 11.94 -13.24
C LEU A 217 -24.90 11.01 -14.03
N LYS A 218 -25.61 10.09 -13.36
CA LYS A 218 -26.58 9.20 -14.02
C LYS A 218 -27.78 9.93 -14.63
N SER A 219 -28.13 11.09 -14.13
CA SER A 219 -29.28 11.87 -14.60
C SER A 219 -28.95 12.83 -15.75
N ILE A 220 -27.66 13.10 -16.01
CA ILE A 220 -27.24 14.00 -17.09
C ILE A 220 -27.39 13.29 -18.44
N ARG A 221 -28.23 13.87 -19.31
CA ARG A 221 -28.41 13.36 -20.67
C ARG A 221 -27.15 13.65 -21.50
N GLY A 222 -26.62 12.61 -22.14
CA GLY A 222 -25.39 12.71 -22.93
C GLY A 222 -24.17 12.06 -22.27
N ILE A 223 -24.23 11.68 -21.00
CA ILE A 223 -23.29 10.78 -20.39
C ILE A 223 -23.67 9.35 -20.75
N THR A 224 -22.79 8.66 -21.46
CA THR A 224 -23.01 7.26 -21.88
C THR A 224 -22.48 6.26 -20.87
N ASP A 225 -21.37 6.62 -20.20
CA ASP A 225 -20.76 5.78 -19.16
C ASP A 225 -19.94 6.67 -18.21
N PHE A 226 -19.77 6.22 -16.98
CA PHE A 226 -18.77 6.75 -16.08
C PHE A 226 -18.24 5.64 -15.17
N ARG A 227 -16.94 5.57 -15.04
CA ARG A 227 -16.28 4.55 -14.23
C ARG A 227 -14.98 5.07 -13.64
N GLU A 228 -14.53 4.41 -12.61
CA GLU A 228 -13.22 4.68 -12.04
C GLU A 228 -12.11 4.32 -13.03
N ILE A 229 -11.21 5.26 -13.25
CA ILE A 229 -10.03 5.07 -14.11
C ILE A 229 -8.76 5.26 -13.29
N SER A 230 -7.68 4.61 -13.67
CA SER A 230 -6.37 4.88 -13.07
C SER A 230 -5.94 6.31 -13.42
N ALA A 231 -5.67 7.13 -12.41
CA ALA A 231 -5.06 8.44 -12.62
C ALA A 231 -3.59 8.21 -13.01
N SER A 232 -3.32 8.21 -14.30
CA SER A 232 -1.95 8.20 -14.85
C SER A 232 -1.44 9.61 -14.94
#